data_aee337fa81b9eb5bc31c467369aaa139
#
_entry.id   aee337fa81b9eb5bc31c467369aaa139
#
_cell.length_a   1.000
_cell.length_b   1.000
_cell.length_c   1.000
_cell.angle_alpha   90.00
_cell.angle_beta   90.00
_cell.angle_gamma   90.00
#
_symmetry.space_group_name_H-M   'P 1'
#
loop_
_entity.id
_entity.type
_entity.pdbx_description
1 polymer ?
#
loop_
_entity_poly.entity_id
_entity_poly.type
_entity_poly.pdbx_seq_one_letter_code
_entity_poly.pdbx_strand_id
1 'polypeptide(L)'
;IKYRNIILIAVFLNKKTVNENGSMYFPSEEFVFTRIYEPRNRSHDMSPKNKTSLVVEIPCFSSDKIWKTENKEIKKMIIKNIADIGLINENEVLSVKAFKIKDAYPVLEKQFESKVEKINSFLSKFKNLKNVGRNAMFKYSHIHDHFVNARKIFSEK
;
A
#
# COMPACT_ATOMS: atom_id res chain seq x y z
N ILE A 1 -13.68 4.56 -14.39
CA ILE A 1 -12.39 4.22 -13.74
C ILE A 1 -12.65 4.06 -12.26
N LYS A 2 -12.14 2.98 -11.67
CA LYS A 2 -12.29 2.68 -10.24
C LYS A 2 -10.92 2.63 -9.56
N TYR A 3 -10.90 3.01 -8.31
CA TYR A 3 -9.75 2.87 -7.43
C TYR A 3 -10.09 2.02 -6.21
N ARG A 4 -9.08 1.37 -5.67
CA ARG A 4 -9.16 0.60 -4.44
C ARG A 4 -8.47 1.38 -3.33
N ASN A 5 -9.11 1.45 -2.19
CA ASN A 5 -8.53 2.01 -0.97
C ASN A 5 -7.56 1.00 -0.34
N ILE A 6 -6.74 1.47 0.59
CA ILE A 6 -5.92 0.63 1.44
C ILE A 6 -5.97 1.13 2.88
N ILE A 7 -6.03 0.20 3.82
CA ILE A 7 -5.75 0.47 5.23
C ILE A 7 -4.37 -0.09 5.52
N LEU A 8 -3.50 0.74 6.06
CA LEU A 8 -2.17 0.35 6.53
C LEU A 8 -2.16 0.33 8.05
N ILE A 9 -1.77 -0.82 8.62
CA ILE A 9 -1.58 -0.96 10.06
C ILE A 9 -0.10 -1.14 10.33
N ALA A 10 0.52 -0.12 10.93
CA ALA A 10 1.91 -0.17 11.36
C ALA A 10 1.97 -0.66 12.81
N VAL A 11 2.56 -1.82 13.03
CA VAL A 11 2.76 -2.44 14.34
C VAL A 11 4.22 -2.30 14.73
N PHE A 12 4.51 -1.52 15.77
CA PHE A 12 5.87 -1.29 16.26
C PHE A 12 6.19 -2.29 17.36
N LEU A 13 7.34 -2.95 17.26
CA LEU A 13 7.71 -4.10 18.06
C LEU A 13 9.02 -3.88 18.82
N ASN A 14 9.05 -4.37 20.06
CA ASN A 14 10.24 -4.42 20.90
C ASN A 14 11.04 -5.70 20.64
N LYS A 15 11.49 -5.87 19.41
CA LYS A 15 12.37 -6.96 18.98
C LYS A 15 13.17 -6.54 17.76
N LYS A 16 14.31 -7.16 17.55
CA LYS A 16 15.26 -6.78 16.48
C LYS A 16 14.68 -7.02 15.08
N THR A 17 14.02 -8.13 14.87
CA THR A 17 13.41 -8.54 13.59
C THR A 17 12.32 -9.57 13.83
N VAL A 18 11.39 -9.70 12.91
CA VAL A 18 10.38 -10.77 12.89
C VAL A 18 10.85 -11.93 12.01
N ASN A 19 11.31 -11.63 10.80
CA ASN A 19 11.86 -12.60 9.85
C ASN A 19 12.75 -11.89 8.82
N GLU A 20 13.25 -12.66 7.83
CA GLU A 20 14.12 -12.12 6.76
C GLU A 20 13.37 -11.83 5.45
N ASN A 21 12.04 -12.02 5.42
CA ASN A 21 11.25 -11.82 4.20
C ASN A 21 11.07 -10.33 3.89
N GLY A 22 11.27 -9.93 2.65
CA GLY A 22 10.97 -8.59 2.19
C GLY A 22 9.48 -8.28 2.17
N SER A 23 8.64 -9.29 1.91
CA SER A 23 7.17 -9.26 1.99
C SER A 23 6.60 -10.67 2.11
N MET A 24 5.51 -10.81 2.85
CA MET A 24 4.72 -12.03 2.98
C MET A 24 3.34 -11.78 2.41
N TYR A 25 2.81 -12.70 1.61
CA TYR A 25 1.51 -12.60 0.99
C TYR A 25 0.54 -13.64 1.57
N PHE A 26 -0.69 -13.23 1.78
CA PHE A 26 -1.74 -14.00 2.41
C PHE A 26 -2.94 -14.07 1.44
N PRO A 27 -2.99 -15.09 0.57
CA PRO A 27 -4.06 -15.21 -0.44
C PRO A 27 -5.36 -15.82 0.11
N SER A 28 -5.35 -16.40 1.31
CA SER A 28 -6.53 -17.00 1.93
C SER A 28 -7.56 -15.94 2.32
N GLU A 29 -8.84 -16.22 2.09
CA GLU A 29 -9.97 -15.38 2.51
C GLU A 29 -10.17 -15.32 4.04
N GLU A 30 -9.47 -16.18 4.79
CA GLU A 30 -9.45 -16.14 6.26
C GLU A 30 -8.83 -14.86 6.80
N PHE A 31 -7.95 -14.21 6.01
CA PHE A 31 -7.29 -12.96 6.39
C PHE A 31 -7.94 -11.77 5.72
N VAL A 32 -8.19 -10.72 6.52
CA VAL A 32 -8.64 -9.42 6.01
C VAL A 32 -7.53 -8.63 5.32
N PHE A 33 -6.29 -9.06 5.49
CA PHE A 33 -5.09 -8.44 4.90
C PHE A 33 -4.50 -9.37 3.83
N THR A 34 -3.80 -8.78 2.87
CA THR A 34 -3.22 -9.52 1.75
C THR A 34 -1.70 -9.53 1.75
N ARG A 35 -1.08 -8.59 2.45
CA ARG A 35 0.39 -8.48 2.52
C ARG A 35 0.82 -7.95 3.88
N ILE A 36 1.93 -8.50 4.37
CA ILE A 36 2.69 -7.97 5.50
C ILE A 36 4.13 -7.78 5.05
N TYR A 37 4.76 -6.68 5.44
CA TYR A 37 6.17 -6.49 5.23
C TYR A 37 6.84 -5.84 6.44
N GLU A 38 8.12 -6.13 6.60
CA GLU A 38 8.98 -5.55 7.62
C GLU A 38 9.89 -4.52 6.95
N PRO A 39 9.70 -3.20 7.14
CA PRO A 39 10.46 -2.16 6.46
C PRO A 39 11.97 -2.30 6.63
N ARG A 40 12.40 -2.73 7.81
CA ARG A 40 13.80 -3.00 8.13
C ARG A 40 14.49 -3.96 7.16
N ASN A 41 13.77 -4.94 6.61
CA ASN A 41 14.34 -5.91 5.66
C ASN A 41 14.63 -5.30 4.28
N ARG A 42 14.21 -4.06 4.04
CA ARG A 42 14.55 -3.28 2.83
C ARG A 42 15.69 -2.31 3.09
N SER A 43 15.76 -1.75 4.29
CA SER A 43 16.85 -0.89 4.75
C SER A 43 16.92 -0.93 6.27
N HIS A 44 18.09 -1.25 6.82
CA HIS A 44 18.30 -1.31 8.26
C HIS A 44 18.01 0.02 8.96
N ASP A 45 18.16 1.14 8.26
CA ASP A 45 17.92 2.48 8.78
C ASP A 45 16.43 2.82 8.94
N MET A 46 15.53 1.96 8.45
CA MET A 46 14.09 2.13 8.63
C MET A 46 13.58 1.70 10.02
N SER A 47 14.46 1.25 10.90
CA SER A 47 14.08 0.89 12.28
C SER A 47 15.20 1.22 13.25
N PRO A 48 14.87 1.65 14.49
CA PRO A 48 15.87 1.83 15.55
C PRO A 48 16.58 0.51 15.86
N LYS A 49 17.78 0.62 16.45
CA LYS A 49 18.53 -0.55 16.92
C LYS A 49 17.66 -1.38 17.90
N ASN A 50 17.62 -2.69 17.72
CA ASN A 50 16.85 -3.66 18.52
C ASN A 50 15.31 -3.47 18.50
N LYS A 51 14.78 -2.70 17.55
CA LYS A 51 13.33 -2.54 17.32
C LYS A 51 13.02 -2.78 15.86
N THR A 52 11.77 -3.15 15.58
CA THR A 52 11.28 -3.28 14.22
C THR A 52 9.81 -2.87 14.13
N SER A 53 9.27 -2.93 12.92
CA SER A 53 7.85 -2.74 12.69
C SER A 53 7.36 -3.65 11.58
N LEU A 54 6.12 -4.06 11.67
CA LEU A 54 5.39 -4.69 10.57
C LEU A 54 4.38 -3.70 10.00
N VAL A 55 4.26 -3.70 8.69
CA VAL A 55 3.17 -2.98 7.99
C VAL A 55 2.25 -4.00 7.37
N VAL A 56 0.99 -4.00 7.81
CA VAL A 56 -0.08 -4.88 7.34
C VAL A 56 -0.95 -4.11 6.36
N GLU A 57 -1.15 -4.65 5.17
CA GLU A 57 -1.94 -4.03 4.10
C GLU A 57 -3.30 -4.70 3.94
N ILE A 58 -4.36 -3.90 4.05
CA ILE A 58 -5.75 -4.32 3.90
C ILE A 58 -6.36 -3.56 2.72
N PRO A 59 -6.31 -4.11 1.50
CA PRO A 59 -6.99 -3.51 0.36
C PRO A 59 -8.51 -3.65 0.51
N CYS A 60 -9.25 -2.57 0.27
CA CYS A 60 -10.70 -2.54 0.43
C CYS A 60 -11.37 -1.49 -0.46
N PHE A 61 -12.67 -1.53 -0.53
CA PHE A 61 -13.49 -0.47 -1.13
C PHE A 61 -14.19 0.36 -0.06
N SER A 62 -14.66 1.56 -0.41
CA SER A 62 -15.40 2.42 0.52
C SER A 62 -16.71 1.80 0.99
N SER A 63 -17.27 0.85 0.23
CA SER A 63 -18.46 0.07 0.59
C SER A 63 -18.21 -0.98 1.66
N ASP A 64 -16.97 -1.47 1.77
CA ASP A 64 -16.62 -2.61 2.60
C ASP A 64 -16.76 -2.29 4.09
N LYS A 65 -17.19 -3.29 4.87
CA LYS A 65 -17.35 -3.18 6.32
C LYS A 65 -16.05 -2.72 6.99
N ILE A 66 -14.92 -3.30 6.58
CA ILE A 66 -13.60 -2.98 7.17
C ILE A 66 -13.22 -1.51 6.99
N TRP A 67 -13.60 -0.86 5.86
CA TRP A 67 -13.34 0.57 5.66
C TRP A 67 -14.11 1.45 6.64
N LYS A 68 -15.32 1.00 7.04
CA LYS A 68 -16.21 1.73 7.97
C LYS A 68 -15.90 1.44 9.44
N THR A 69 -15.16 0.36 9.71
CA THR A 69 -14.76 -0.05 11.06
C THR A 69 -13.83 0.99 11.69
N GLU A 70 -13.98 1.21 12.98
CA GLU A 70 -13.12 2.13 13.74
C GLU A 70 -11.67 1.65 13.79
N ASN A 71 -10.74 2.59 13.75
CA ASN A 71 -9.31 2.27 13.79
C ASN A 71 -8.91 1.45 15.03
N LYS A 72 -9.56 1.67 16.18
CA LYS A 72 -9.30 0.93 17.42
C LYS A 72 -9.60 -0.56 17.25
N GLU A 73 -10.74 -0.88 16.65
CA GLU A 73 -11.17 -2.26 16.41
C GLU A 73 -10.28 -2.95 15.38
N ILE A 74 -9.95 -2.25 14.28
CA ILE A 74 -9.05 -2.79 13.24
C ILE A 74 -7.68 -3.13 13.86
N LYS A 75 -7.11 -2.23 14.66
CA LYS A 75 -5.82 -2.47 15.32
C LYS A 75 -5.85 -3.71 16.20
N LYS A 76 -6.89 -3.86 17.06
CA LYS A 76 -7.07 -5.03 17.94
C LYS A 76 -7.17 -6.32 17.13
N MET A 77 -7.98 -6.32 16.09
CA MET A 77 -8.16 -7.47 15.21
C MET A 77 -6.85 -7.88 14.53
N ILE A 78 -6.09 -6.92 13.99
CA ILE A 78 -4.83 -7.22 13.31
C ILE A 78 -3.77 -7.75 14.26
N ILE A 79 -3.62 -7.16 15.47
CA ILE A 79 -2.68 -7.70 16.48
C ILE A 79 -3.01 -9.16 16.75
N LYS A 80 -4.28 -9.47 17.02
CA LYS A 80 -4.72 -10.86 17.27
C LYS A 80 -4.39 -11.76 16.07
N ASN A 81 -4.75 -11.39 14.84
CA ASN A 81 -4.52 -12.22 13.66
C ASN A 81 -3.03 -12.53 13.45
N ILE A 82 -2.14 -11.53 13.57
CA ILE A 82 -0.71 -11.75 13.34
C ILE A 82 -0.03 -12.48 14.51
N ALA A 83 -0.61 -12.44 15.72
CA ALA A 83 -0.18 -13.27 16.84
C ALA A 83 -0.66 -14.71 16.68
N ASP A 84 -1.91 -14.95 16.31
CA ASP A 84 -2.49 -16.29 16.09
C ASP A 84 -1.71 -17.10 15.03
N ILE A 85 -1.14 -16.43 14.02
CA ILE A 85 -0.26 -17.08 13.01
C ILE A 85 1.22 -17.13 13.42
N GLY A 86 1.54 -16.76 14.65
CA GLY A 86 2.88 -16.91 15.21
C GLY A 86 3.92 -15.90 14.72
N LEU A 87 3.52 -14.80 14.06
CA LEU A 87 4.47 -13.78 13.60
C LEU A 87 5.01 -12.92 14.74
N ILE A 88 4.20 -12.67 15.77
CA ILE A 88 4.56 -11.86 16.93
C ILE A 88 3.98 -12.46 18.22
N ASN A 89 4.52 -12.04 19.37
CA ASN A 89 3.83 -12.13 20.65
C ASN A 89 3.20 -10.77 20.98
N GLU A 90 1.98 -10.75 21.51
CA GLU A 90 1.29 -9.49 21.83
C GLU A 90 2.06 -8.59 22.81
N ASN A 91 2.82 -9.19 23.73
CA ASN A 91 3.67 -8.48 24.69
C ASN A 91 4.87 -7.77 24.05
N GLU A 92 5.23 -8.09 22.81
CA GLU A 92 6.27 -7.40 22.03
C GLU A 92 5.77 -6.08 21.42
N VAL A 93 4.44 -5.85 21.41
CA VAL A 93 3.83 -4.68 20.76
C VAL A 93 4.04 -3.42 21.59
N LEU A 94 4.78 -2.47 21.05
CA LEU A 94 5.00 -1.15 21.65
C LEU A 94 3.86 -0.19 21.35
N SER A 95 3.43 -0.15 20.11
CA SER A 95 2.31 0.70 19.66
C SER A 95 1.80 0.27 18.29
N VAL A 96 0.60 0.72 17.94
CA VAL A 96 -0.02 0.46 16.64
C VAL A 96 -0.64 1.73 16.05
N LYS A 97 -0.33 2.02 14.80
CA LYS A 97 -0.94 3.12 14.05
C LYS A 97 -1.73 2.59 12.86
N ALA A 98 -2.86 3.21 12.57
CA ALA A 98 -3.70 2.89 11.43
C ALA A 98 -3.84 4.10 10.51
N PHE A 99 -3.69 3.88 9.21
CA PHE A 99 -3.82 4.88 8.17
C PHE A 99 -4.82 4.39 7.12
N LYS A 100 -5.84 5.16 6.82
CA LYS A 100 -6.79 4.92 5.73
C LYS A 100 -6.42 5.79 4.54
N ILE A 101 -6.03 5.19 3.44
CA ILE A 101 -5.63 5.87 2.20
C ILE A 101 -6.69 5.58 1.15
N LYS A 102 -7.39 6.63 0.72
CA LYS A 102 -8.40 6.55 -0.32
C LYS A 102 -7.73 6.53 -1.69
N ASP A 103 -8.35 5.82 -2.63
CA ASP A 103 -7.93 5.76 -4.04
C ASP A 103 -6.45 5.39 -4.25
N ALA A 104 -5.95 4.44 -3.44
CA ALA A 104 -4.55 4.05 -3.39
C ALA A 104 -4.08 3.25 -4.62
N TYR A 105 -4.97 2.42 -5.19
CA TYR A 105 -4.63 1.55 -6.32
C TYR A 105 -5.68 1.63 -7.42
N PRO A 106 -5.28 1.78 -8.70
CA PRO A 106 -6.19 1.64 -9.83
C PRO A 106 -6.70 0.18 -9.92
N VAL A 107 -7.98 0.01 -10.20
CA VAL A 107 -8.57 -1.30 -10.49
C VAL A 107 -8.52 -1.52 -12.00
N LEU A 108 -7.67 -2.45 -12.44
CA LEU A 108 -7.50 -2.79 -13.85
C LEU A 108 -8.63 -3.73 -14.29
N GLU A 109 -9.81 -3.16 -14.58
CA GLU A 109 -10.95 -3.90 -15.14
C GLU A 109 -10.68 -4.28 -16.59
N LYS A 110 -11.43 -5.24 -17.14
CA LYS A 110 -11.36 -5.52 -18.58
C LYS A 110 -11.61 -4.23 -19.38
N GLN A 111 -10.81 -4.01 -20.43
CA GLN A 111 -10.89 -2.84 -21.30
C GLN A 111 -10.65 -1.48 -20.61
N PHE A 112 -9.95 -1.47 -19.46
CA PHE A 112 -9.62 -0.21 -18.78
C PHE A 112 -8.75 0.69 -19.67
N GLU A 113 -7.89 0.10 -20.52
CA GLU A 113 -7.00 0.81 -21.43
C GLU A 113 -7.77 1.77 -22.32
N SER A 114 -8.86 1.32 -22.95
CA SER A 114 -9.67 2.16 -23.83
C SER A 114 -10.33 3.34 -23.09
N LYS A 115 -10.68 3.15 -21.81
CA LYS A 115 -11.21 4.22 -20.96
C LYS A 115 -10.12 5.25 -20.64
N VAL A 116 -8.92 4.77 -20.31
CA VAL A 116 -7.75 5.62 -20.01
C VAL A 116 -7.31 6.39 -21.26
N GLU A 117 -7.29 5.74 -22.43
CA GLU A 117 -6.94 6.36 -23.70
C GLU A 117 -7.90 7.51 -24.06
N LYS A 118 -9.21 7.32 -23.90
CA LYS A 118 -10.19 8.40 -24.10
C LYS A 118 -9.92 9.61 -23.21
N ILE A 119 -9.60 9.37 -21.93
CA ILE A 119 -9.26 10.44 -20.99
C ILE A 119 -7.97 11.14 -21.43
N ASN A 120 -6.93 10.39 -21.74
CA ASN A 120 -5.64 10.94 -22.15
C ASN A 120 -5.76 11.73 -23.48
N SER A 121 -6.53 11.23 -24.43
CA SER A 121 -6.82 11.94 -25.69
C SER A 121 -7.58 13.26 -25.47
N PHE A 122 -8.44 13.30 -24.47
CA PHE A 122 -9.09 14.56 -24.07
C PHE A 122 -8.10 15.52 -23.41
N LEU A 123 -7.31 15.03 -22.45
CA LEU A 123 -6.33 15.84 -21.71
C LEU A 123 -5.20 16.37 -22.59
N SER A 124 -4.80 15.63 -23.63
CA SER A 124 -3.75 16.04 -24.57
C SER A 124 -4.09 17.29 -25.40
N LYS A 125 -5.35 17.69 -25.44
CA LYS A 125 -5.80 18.93 -26.09
C LYS A 125 -5.31 20.19 -25.35
N PHE A 126 -4.95 20.05 -24.09
CA PHE A 126 -4.50 21.17 -23.26
C PHE A 126 -2.96 21.23 -23.27
N LYS A 127 -2.39 22.20 -24.00
CA LYS A 127 -0.93 22.35 -24.19
C LYS A 127 -0.16 22.58 -22.89
N ASN A 128 -0.80 23.17 -21.89
CA ASN A 128 -0.24 23.51 -20.59
C ASN A 128 -0.50 22.44 -19.50
N LEU A 129 -1.07 21.28 -19.89
CA LEU A 129 -1.36 20.18 -18.98
C LEU A 129 -0.52 18.95 -19.34
N LYS A 130 0.18 18.41 -18.35
CA LYS A 130 0.90 17.13 -18.47
C LYS A 130 0.34 16.15 -17.45
N ASN A 131 -0.17 15.00 -17.93
CA ASN A 131 -0.69 13.93 -17.09
C ASN A 131 0.46 12.98 -16.73
N VAL A 132 0.89 12.95 -15.46
CA VAL A 132 2.07 12.21 -15.01
C VAL A 132 1.85 11.47 -13.71
N GLY A 133 2.64 10.42 -13.49
CA GLY A 133 2.61 9.63 -12.27
C GLY A 133 1.67 8.44 -12.33
N ARG A 134 1.83 7.55 -11.37
CA ARG A 134 1.19 6.23 -11.31
C ARG A 134 -0.34 6.31 -11.38
N ASN A 135 -0.94 7.15 -10.54
CA ASN A 135 -2.40 7.26 -10.46
C ASN A 135 -2.99 8.00 -11.65
N ALA A 136 -2.33 9.08 -12.10
CA ALA A 136 -2.77 9.86 -13.25
C ALA A 136 -2.69 9.07 -14.56
N MET A 137 -1.66 8.26 -14.73
CA MET A 137 -1.49 7.37 -15.88
C MET A 137 -2.29 6.05 -15.75
N PHE A 138 -2.93 5.82 -14.62
CA PHE A 138 -3.70 4.60 -14.31
C PHE A 138 -2.89 3.32 -14.59
N LYS A 139 -1.64 3.29 -14.15
CA LYS A 139 -0.69 2.22 -14.48
C LYS A 139 0.11 1.79 -13.26
N TYR A 140 0.32 0.48 -13.11
CA TYR A 140 1.30 -0.02 -12.14
C TYR A 140 2.71 0.23 -12.67
N SER A 141 3.46 1.09 -11.98
CA SER A 141 4.82 1.47 -12.32
C SER A 141 5.68 1.58 -11.08
N HIS A 142 6.97 1.37 -11.23
CA HIS A 142 7.96 1.51 -10.17
C HIS A 142 8.53 2.93 -10.11
N ILE A 143 9.23 3.25 -9.02
CA ILE A 143 9.82 4.58 -8.81
C ILE A 143 10.77 4.95 -9.96
N HIS A 144 11.60 4.02 -10.42
CA HIS A 144 12.53 4.26 -11.54
C HIS A 144 11.81 4.63 -12.84
N ASP A 145 10.65 4.04 -13.13
CA ASP A 145 9.82 4.42 -14.28
C ASP A 145 9.37 5.88 -14.21
N HIS A 146 9.08 6.37 -13.00
CA HIS A 146 8.67 7.77 -12.81
C HIS A 146 9.83 8.74 -13.05
N PHE A 147 11.06 8.38 -12.64
CA PHE A 147 12.26 9.18 -12.98
C PHE A 147 12.49 9.26 -14.48
N VAL A 148 12.40 8.10 -15.18
CA VAL A 148 12.55 8.06 -16.64
C VAL A 148 11.47 8.90 -17.33
N ASN A 149 10.21 8.77 -16.90
CA ASN A 149 9.10 9.54 -17.48
C ASN A 149 9.24 11.05 -17.22
N ALA A 150 9.59 11.45 -16.00
CA ALA A 150 9.85 12.85 -15.69
C ALA A 150 10.96 13.43 -16.57
N ARG A 151 12.07 12.71 -16.72
CA ARG A 151 13.17 13.14 -17.57
C ARG A 151 12.74 13.36 -19.03
N LYS A 152 11.96 12.44 -19.61
CA LYS A 152 11.42 12.59 -20.97
C LYS A 152 10.59 13.85 -21.12
N ILE A 153 9.65 14.11 -20.22
CA ILE A 153 8.73 15.24 -20.26
C ILE A 153 9.49 16.59 -20.21
N PHE A 154 10.58 16.68 -19.44
CA PHE A 154 11.34 17.91 -19.30
C PHE A 154 12.48 18.06 -20.31
N SER A 155 12.84 16.99 -21.05
CA SER A 155 13.82 17.05 -22.13
C SER A 155 13.23 17.42 -23.49
N GLU A 156 11.91 17.35 -23.64
CA GLU A 156 11.16 17.74 -24.85
C GLU A 156 10.85 19.26 -24.83
N LYS A 157 11.86 20.11 -24.60
CA LYS A 157 11.75 21.58 -24.75
C LYS A 157 12.36 22.02 -26.07
#